data_343ddd9e517de63bb931ab64f27dc806
#
_entry.id   343ddd9e517de63bb931ab64f27dc806
#
_cell.length_a   1.000
_cell.length_b   1.000
_cell.length_c   1.000
_cell.angle_alpha   90.00
_cell.angle_beta   90.00
_cell.angle_gamma   90.00
#
_symmetry.space_group_name_H-M   'P 1'
#
loop_
_entity.id
_entity.type
_entity.pdbx_description
1 polymer ?
#
loop_
_entity_poly.entity_id
_entity_poly.type
_entity_poly.pdbx_seq_one_letter_code
_entity_poly.pdbx_strand_id
1 'polypeptide(L)'
;MVMMKRREVLTWVASPLGGLAAPVLHAQAVDISPPMRRLSQYMAQAAGITLPADVAEQAKHHVLDTLASMVSGSELEPGLAAKRYAGLHTSLQGATVIGVKGHHAAEQAAMAHGMMAHADETDDSHNRSRTHPGCAVVPAALAVAQTKACDGARFLQSVALGYDVGTRVVMAMGGFDLSYKSSLATHSIGGNFGAAAAAGGVLGLNDQQMRWLLDYSSQQSSGILAWRRDTDHIEKSFVFGGMPARNGVTSALGVHTGWTGVDDIFSGPTENVIHPRPSR
;
A
#
# COMPACT_ATOMS: atom_id res chain seq x y z
N MET A 1 -32.55 27.53 -3.80
CA MET A 1 -32.32 26.06 -3.79
C MET A 1 -33.47 25.44 -4.57
N VAL A 2 -33.25 25.17 -5.88
CA VAL A 2 -34.29 24.62 -6.77
C VAL A 2 -34.25 23.11 -6.64
N MET A 3 -35.30 22.53 -6.03
CA MET A 3 -35.46 21.05 -5.98
C MET A 3 -35.92 20.55 -7.36
N MET A 4 -35.04 19.83 -8.06
CA MET A 4 -35.42 19.09 -9.27
C MET A 4 -36.40 17.97 -8.90
N LYS A 5 -37.52 17.88 -9.63
CA LYS A 5 -38.54 16.84 -9.43
C LYS A 5 -38.06 15.49 -9.97
N ARG A 6 -38.30 14.40 -9.23
CA ARG A 6 -37.90 13.02 -9.57
C ARG A 6 -38.21 12.55 -11.00
N ARG A 7 -39.14 13.17 -11.69
CA ARG A 7 -39.50 12.85 -13.08
C ARG A 7 -38.51 13.35 -14.14
N GLU A 8 -37.74 14.38 -13.84
CA GLU A 8 -36.78 14.96 -14.81
C GLU A 8 -35.47 14.17 -14.90
N VAL A 9 -35.13 13.37 -13.90
CA VAL A 9 -33.92 12.51 -13.91
C VAL A 9 -34.11 11.29 -14.82
N LEU A 10 -35.34 10.79 -14.96
CA LEU A 10 -35.64 9.60 -15.76
C LEU A 10 -35.73 9.86 -17.26
N THR A 11 -35.93 11.10 -17.70
CA THR A 11 -35.98 11.47 -19.13
C THR A 11 -34.60 11.64 -19.77
N TRP A 12 -33.54 11.78 -18.96
CA TRP A 12 -32.17 11.86 -19.46
C TRP A 12 -31.55 10.49 -19.83
N VAL A 13 -32.13 9.39 -19.38
CA VAL A 13 -31.61 8.03 -19.60
C VAL A 13 -32.17 7.39 -20.87
N ALA A 14 -33.15 8.00 -21.52
CA ALA A 14 -33.88 7.42 -22.65
C ALA A 14 -33.59 8.05 -24.02
N SER A 15 -32.47 8.75 -24.19
CA SER A 15 -32.02 9.16 -25.52
C SER A 15 -31.32 7.96 -26.21
N PRO A 16 -31.72 7.55 -27.42
CA PRO A 16 -31.01 6.52 -28.15
C PRO A 16 -29.63 7.07 -28.50
N LEU A 17 -28.60 6.56 -27.85
CA LEU A 17 -27.21 6.74 -28.24
C LEU A 17 -27.03 6.15 -29.62
N GLY A 18 -27.14 6.98 -30.65
CA GLY A 18 -26.61 6.67 -31.95
C GLY A 18 -25.16 6.31 -31.83
N GLY A 19 -24.78 5.12 -32.31
CA GLY A 19 -23.46 4.55 -32.15
C GLY A 19 -22.35 5.43 -32.74
N LEU A 20 -21.83 6.34 -31.93
CA LEU A 20 -20.49 6.85 -32.11
C LEU A 20 -19.57 5.81 -31.46
N ALA A 21 -19.05 4.89 -32.31
CA ALA A 21 -17.90 4.09 -31.92
C ALA A 21 -16.81 5.10 -31.46
N ALA A 22 -16.59 5.20 -30.18
CA ALA A 22 -15.44 5.92 -29.68
C ALA A 22 -14.21 5.31 -30.37
N PRO A 23 -13.29 6.13 -30.91
CA PRO A 23 -12.06 5.58 -31.47
C PRO A 23 -11.38 4.83 -30.33
N VAL A 24 -11.16 3.53 -30.53
CA VAL A 24 -10.26 2.75 -29.69
C VAL A 24 -8.91 3.43 -29.89
N LEU A 25 -8.55 4.31 -28.98
CA LEU A 25 -7.18 4.81 -28.88
C LEU A 25 -6.32 3.57 -28.66
N HIS A 26 -5.71 3.08 -29.76
CA HIS A 26 -4.64 2.11 -29.64
C HIS A 26 -3.57 2.81 -28.80
N ALA A 27 -3.45 2.41 -27.55
CA ALA A 27 -2.32 2.81 -26.73
C ALA A 27 -1.08 2.43 -27.54
N GLN A 28 -0.36 3.44 -28.04
CA GLN A 28 0.98 3.20 -28.58
C GLN A 28 1.73 2.44 -27.51
N ALA A 29 2.42 1.37 -27.90
CA ALA A 29 3.25 0.61 -26.96
C ALA A 29 4.22 1.61 -26.32
N VAL A 30 3.92 2.01 -25.11
CA VAL A 30 4.79 2.92 -24.33
C VAL A 30 6.05 2.14 -24.06
N ASP A 31 7.18 2.64 -24.55
CA ASP A 31 8.46 2.01 -24.29
C ASP A 31 8.70 2.10 -22.77
N ILE A 32 8.71 0.95 -22.10
CA ILE A 32 8.84 0.87 -20.65
C ILE A 32 10.26 1.31 -20.27
N SER A 33 10.39 2.34 -19.44
CA SER A 33 11.66 2.88 -19.01
C SER A 33 12.56 1.82 -18.35
N PRO A 34 13.89 1.94 -18.46
CA PRO A 34 14.80 1.00 -17.81
C PRO A 34 14.61 0.89 -16.29
N PRO A 35 14.33 1.97 -15.54
CA PRO A 35 14.01 1.86 -14.10
C PRO A 35 12.77 1.01 -13.83
N MET A 36 11.66 1.26 -14.55
CA MET A 36 10.42 0.50 -14.38
C MET A 36 10.62 -0.98 -14.71
N ARG A 37 11.25 -1.27 -15.84
CA ARG A 37 11.54 -2.65 -16.27
C ARG A 37 12.36 -3.40 -15.22
N ARG A 38 13.45 -2.78 -14.71
CA ARG A 38 14.31 -3.40 -13.70
C ARG A 38 13.57 -3.65 -12.40
N LEU A 39 12.79 -2.67 -11.95
CA LEU A 39 12.08 -2.78 -10.67
C LEU A 39 10.98 -3.84 -10.75
N SER A 40 10.15 -3.84 -11.78
CA SER A 40 9.06 -4.80 -11.93
C SER A 40 9.57 -6.24 -12.08
N GLN A 41 10.62 -6.45 -12.86
CA GLN A 41 11.27 -7.76 -12.97
C GLN A 41 11.86 -8.24 -11.64
N TYR A 42 12.55 -7.36 -10.93
CA TYR A 42 13.05 -7.66 -9.59
C TYR A 42 11.93 -8.06 -8.64
N MET A 43 10.85 -7.28 -8.59
CA MET A 43 9.70 -7.55 -7.72
C MET A 43 9.03 -8.89 -8.04
N ALA A 44 8.84 -9.20 -9.31
CA ALA A 44 8.24 -10.46 -9.74
C ALA A 44 9.09 -11.69 -9.40
N GLN A 45 10.41 -11.56 -9.40
CA GLN A 45 11.34 -12.64 -9.12
C GLN A 45 11.63 -12.82 -7.63
N ALA A 46 11.66 -11.73 -6.86
CA ALA A 46 12.13 -11.71 -5.47
C ALA A 46 11.38 -12.67 -4.56
N ALA A 47 10.07 -12.83 -4.76
CA ALA A 47 9.26 -13.77 -3.96
C ALA A 47 9.53 -15.27 -4.24
N GLY A 48 10.34 -15.57 -5.25
CA GLY A 48 10.78 -16.94 -5.58
C GLY A 48 12.25 -17.22 -5.31
N ILE A 49 13.00 -16.22 -4.83
CA ILE A 49 14.45 -16.33 -4.59
C ILE A 49 14.69 -16.64 -3.12
N THR A 50 15.47 -17.69 -2.83
CA THR A 50 15.90 -17.99 -1.46
C THR A 50 16.70 -16.80 -0.90
N LEU A 51 16.26 -16.25 0.23
CA LEU A 51 16.97 -15.17 0.90
C LEU A 51 18.32 -15.67 1.43
N PRO A 52 19.39 -14.85 1.38
CA PRO A 52 20.59 -15.10 2.18
C PRO A 52 20.22 -15.29 3.66
N ALA A 53 20.98 -16.13 4.36
CA ALA A 53 20.63 -16.54 5.73
C ALA A 53 20.53 -15.34 6.70
N ASP A 54 21.42 -14.37 6.58
CA ASP A 54 21.42 -13.15 7.37
C ASP A 54 20.22 -12.25 7.06
N VAL A 55 19.84 -12.15 5.78
CA VAL A 55 18.63 -11.38 5.37
C VAL A 55 17.36 -12.07 5.87
N ALA A 56 17.30 -13.41 5.79
CA ALA A 56 16.16 -14.18 6.30
C ALA A 56 16.00 -14.00 7.82
N GLU A 57 17.13 -13.99 8.56
CA GLU A 57 17.11 -13.77 10.00
C GLU A 57 16.65 -12.34 10.35
N GLN A 58 17.15 -11.33 9.66
CA GLN A 58 16.69 -9.95 9.82
C GLN A 58 15.20 -9.81 9.50
N ALA A 59 14.71 -10.43 8.45
CA ALA A 59 13.28 -10.41 8.11
C ALA A 59 12.42 -11.02 9.25
N LYS A 60 12.89 -12.10 9.90
CA LYS A 60 12.21 -12.68 11.06
C LYS A 60 12.20 -11.71 12.26
N HIS A 61 13.32 -11.03 12.51
CA HIS A 61 13.39 -10.03 13.59
C HIS A 61 12.40 -8.88 13.36
N HIS A 62 12.33 -8.34 12.14
CA HIS A 62 11.36 -7.29 11.79
C HIS A 62 9.91 -7.76 11.91
N VAL A 63 9.62 -9.00 11.50
CA VAL A 63 8.28 -9.58 11.68
C VAL A 63 7.94 -9.73 13.16
N LEU A 64 8.87 -10.25 13.96
CA LEU A 64 8.66 -10.43 15.40
C LEU A 64 8.45 -9.09 16.11
N ASP A 65 9.29 -8.11 15.81
CA ASP A 65 9.21 -6.76 16.33
C ASP A 65 7.85 -6.11 16.01
N THR A 66 7.43 -6.16 14.74
CA THR A 66 6.13 -5.62 14.34
C THR A 66 4.96 -6.36 14.99
N LEU A 67 5.02 -7.69 15.13
CA LEU A 67 3.99 -8.44 15.84
C LEU A 67 3.91 -8.05 17.32
N ALA A 68 5.05 -7.84 17.97
CA ALA A 68 5.10 -7.37 19.36
C ALA A 68 4.48 -5.98 19.48
N SER A 69 4.84 -5.05 18.58
CA SER A 69 4.26 -3.70 18.53
C SER A 69 2.75 -3.73 18.27
N MET A 70 2.27 -4.62 17.36
CA MET A 70 0.83 -4.81 17.13
C MET A 70 0.08 -5.28 18.38
N VAL A 71 0.65 -6.22 19.14
CA VAL A 71 0.06 -6.71 20.39
C VAL A 71 0.05 -5.61 21.44
N SER A 72 1.18 -4.94 21.68
CA SER A 72 1.31 -3.82 22.59
C SER A 72 0.32 -2.71 22.23
N GLY A 73 0.36 -2.24 20.99
CA GLY A 73 -0.48 -1.13 20.53
C GLY A 73 -1.96 -1.46 20.43
N SER A 74 -2.33 -2.74 20.50
CA SER A 74 -3.75 -3.15 20.38
C SER A 74 -4.62 -2.64 21.54
N GLU A 75 -4.03 -2.32 22.70
CA GLU A 75 -4.73 -1.80 23.88
C GLU A 75 -4.56 -0.28 24.07
N LEU A 76 -3.83 0.39 23.18
CA LEU A 76 -3.70 1.83 23.15
C LEU A 76 -4.80 2.50 22.32
N GLU A 77 -5.03 3.80 22.47
CA GLU A 77 -6.11 4.53 21.80
C GLU A 77 -6.16 4.31 20.27
N PRO A 78 -5.03 4.33 19.51
CA PRO A 78 -5.08 4.01 18.10
C PRO A 78 -5.55 2.58 17.81
N GLY A 79 -5.09 1.60 18.60
CA GLY A 79 -5.49 0.20 18.49
C GLY A 79 -6.95 0.00 18.84
N LEU A 80 -7.45 0.64 19.89
CA LEU A 80 -8.86 0.61 20.27
C LEU A 80 -9.75 1.24 19.19
N ALA A 81 -9.32 2.36 18.59
CA ALA A 81 -9.99 2.97 17.46
C ALA A 81 -10.04 2.03 16.24
N ALA A 82 -8.92 1.38 15.94
CA ALA A 82 -8.82 0.40 14.86
C ALA A 82 -9.73 -0.82 15.08
N LYS A 83 -9.79 -1.36 16.31
CA LYS A 83 -10.70 -2.46 16.68
C LYS A 83 -12.17 -2.08 16.50
N ARG A 84 -12.57 -0.88 16.98
CA ARG A 84 -13.95 -0.37 16.79
C ARG A 84 -14.31 -0.30 15.32
N TYR A 85 -13.42 0.23 14.48
CA TYR A 85 -13.66 0.33 13.05
C TYR A 85 -13.70 -1.04 12.35
N ALA A 86 -12.75 -1.94 12.67
CA ALA A 86 -12.73 -3.30 12.12
C ALA A 86 -14.00 -4.08 12.47
N GLY A 87 -14.54 -3.89 13.65
CA GLY A 87 -15.81 -4.51 14.09
C GLY A 87 -17.04 -4.14 13.25
N LEU A 88 -16.99 -3.05 12.48
CA LEU A 88 -18.05 -2.66 11.54
C LEU A 88 -18.01 -3.47 10.23
N HIS A 89 -16.90 -4.16 9.96
CA HIS A 89 -16.59 -4.79 8.66
C HIS A 89 -16.23 -6.27 8.84
N THR A 90 -17.14 -7.09 9.33
CA THR A 90 -16.92 -8.54 9.45
C THR A 90 -17.17 -9.25 8.12
N SER A 91 -16.47 -10.38 7.91
CA SER A 91 -16.59 -11.25 6.75
C SER A 91 -16.75 -12.70 7.19
N LEU A 92 -17.30 -13.56 6.34
CA LEU A 92 -17.37 -14.99 6.59
C LEU A 92 -16.00 -15.68 6.49
N GLN A 93 -15.13 -15.15 5.67
CA GLN A 93 -13.76 -15.62 5.44
C GLN A 93 -12.85 -14.41 5.31
N GLY A 94 -11.59 -14.55 5.66
CA GLY A 94 -10.62 -13.46 5.52
C GLY A 94 -9.51 -13.52 6.54
N ALA A 95 -8.92 -12.37 6.80
CA ALA A 95 -7.87 -12.21 7.79
C ALA A 95 -8.44 -11.96 9.19
N THR A 96 -7.66 -12.26 10.23
CA THR A 96 -8.00 -11.96 11.62
C THR A 96 -7.49 -10.58 12.02
N VAL A 97 -8.09 -9.99 13.06
CA VAL A 97 -7.62 -8.76 13.71
C VAL A 97 -7.41 -9.02 15.19
N ILE A 98 -6.27 -8.63 15.73
CA ILE A 98 -5.91 -8.81 17.15
C ILE A 98 -7.00 -8.19 18.04
N GLY A 99 -7.55 -8.99 18.96
CA GLY A 99 -8.58 -8.55 19.90
C GLY A 99 -9.97 -8.34 19.30
N VAL A 100 -10.20 -8.69 18.02
CA VAL A 100 -11.52 -8.64 17.39
C VAL A 100 -11.95 -10.04 16.95
N LYS A 101 -13.19 -10.44 17.27
CA LYS A 101 -13.73 -11.75 16.88
C LYS A 101 -14.13 -11.77 15.40
N GLY A 102 -13.97 -12.93 14.77
CA GLY A 102 -14.38 -13.17 13.39
C GLY A 102 -13.26 -12.90 12.38
N HIS A 103 -13.66 -12.83 11.12
CA HIS A 103 -12.77 -12.55 10.00
C HIS A 103 -13.13 -11.20 9.38
N HIS A 104 -12.16 -10.62 8.69
CA HIS A 104 -12.28 -9.30 8.06
C HIS A 104 -11.67 -9.37 6.65
N ALA A 105 -12.10 -8.48 5.76
CA ALA A 105 -11.41 -8.30 4.49
C ALA A 105 -9.93 -7.97 4.74
N ALA A 106 -9.04 -8.47 3.87
CA ALA A 106 -7.60 -8.34 4.08
C ALA A 106 -7.16 -6.87 4.23
N GLU A 107 -7.80 -5.96 3.48
CA GLU A 107 -7.54 -4.53 3.54
C GLU A 107 -7.87 -3.93 4.91
N GLN A 108 -8.96 -4.39 5.52
CA GLN A 108 -9.40 -3.92 6.82
C GLN A 108 -8.50 -4.46 7.95
N ALA A 109 -8.12 -5.74 7.84
CA ALA A 109 -7.18 -6.35 8.79
C ALA A 109 -5.81 -5.70 8.70
N ALA A 110 -5.29 -5.46 7.49
CA ALA A 110 -4.02 -4.75 7.28
C ALA A 110 -4.05 -3.35 7.88
N MET A 111 -5.14 -2.59 7.66
CA MET A 111 -5.30 -1.26 8.24
C MET A 111 -5.30 -1.30 9.78
N ALA A 112 -6.09 -2.18 10.37
CA ALA A 112 -6.18 -2.26 11.82
C ALA A 112 -4.84 -2.63 12.45
N HIS A 113 -4.17 -3.64 11.91
CA HIS A 113 -2.84 -4.06 12.37
C HIS A 113 -1.77 -3.00 12.15
N GLY A 114 -1.83 -2.25 11.02
CA GLY A 114 -0.91 -1.14 10.78
C GLY A 114 -1.06 -0.01 11.80
N MET A 115 -2.28 0.33 12.18
CA MET A 115 -2.53 1.29 13.26
C MET A 115 -2.02 0.78 14.61
N MET A 116 -2.25 -0.49 14.93
CA MET A 116 -1.75 -1.09 16.16
C MET A 116 -0.22 -1.09 16.19
N ALA A 117 0.44 -1.43 15.08
CA ALA A 117 1.89 -1.51 15.01
C ALA A 117 2.60 -0.18 15.26
N HIS A 118 1.97 0.96 14.91
CA HIS A 118 2.55 2.29 15.14
C HIS A 118 1.95 3.02 16.35
N ALA A 119 1.16 2.36 17.18
CA ALA A 119 0.41 3.01 18.24
C ALA A 119 1.28 3.58 19.37
N ASP A 120 2.42 2.98 19.67
CA ASP A 120 3.34 3.37 20.74
C ASP A 120 4.74 3.81 20.24
N GLU A 121 4.92 3.91 18.93
CA GLU A 121 6.19 4.29 18.28
C GLU A 121 7.38 3.39 18.65
N THR A 122 7.14 2.14 19.02
CA THR A 122 8.20 1.15 19.28
C THR A 122 8.60 0.37 18.05
N ASP A 123 7.83 0.52 16.97
CA ASP A 123 8.10 -0.09 15.67
C ASP A 123 9.41 0.39 15.02
N ASP A 124 9.95 -0.42 14.14
CA ASP A 124 11.23 -0.20 13.49
C ASP A 124 11.30 1.11 12.68
N SER A 125 12.51 1.54 12.39
CA SER A 125 12.74 2.73 11.57
C SER A 125 13.88 2.54 10.57
N HIS A 126 13.74 3.14 9.38
CA HIS A 126 14.79 3.19 8.37
C HIS A 126 15.30 4.63 8.19
N ASN A 127 16.48 4.93 8.73
CA ASN A 127 17.03 6.29 8.83
C ASN A 127 17.19 7.00 7.49
N ARG A 128 17.63 6.31 6.44
CA ARG A 128 17.92 6.92 5.13
C ARG A 128 16.65 7.37 4.41
N SER A 129 15.57 6.59 4.48
CA SER A 129 14.27 6.97 3.89
C SER A 129 13.40 7.77 4.84
N ARG A 130 13.73 7.81 6.14
CA ARG A 130 12.88 8.40 7.17
C ARG A 130 11.47 7.79 7.18
N THR A 131 11.41 6.47 7.19
CA THR A 131 10.17 5.71 7.23
C THR A 131 10.18 4.70 8.38
N HIS A 132 9.00 4.23 8.76
CA HIS A 132 8.76 3.09 9.63
C HIS A 132 8.18 1.96 8.77
N PRO A 133 8.99 1.12 8.11
CA PRO A 133 8.48 0.19 7.11
C PRO A 133 7.61 -0.91 7.71
N GLY A 134 7.99 -1.42 8.89
CA GLY A 134 7.37 -2.58 9.52
C GLY A 134 5.87 -2.42 9.71
N CYS A 135 5.43 -1.27 10.21
CA CYS A 135 4.04 -1.03 10.55
C CYS A 135 3.07 -1.05 9.33
N ALA A 136 3.58 -0.95 8.11
CA ALA A 136 2.77 -1.09 6.90
C ALA A 136 3.02 -2.42 6.18
N VAL A 137 4.28 -2.82 6.05
CA VAL A 137 4.71 -3.98 5.25
C VAL A 137 4.25 -5.31 5.87
N VAL A 138 4.51 -5.51 7.16
CA VAL A 138 4.19 -6.77 7.84
C VAL A 138 2.68 -6.99 7.95
N PRO A 139 1.86 -6.01 8.37
CA PRO A 139 0.40 -6.13 8.36
C PRO A 139 -0.18 -6.46 6.99
N ALA A 140 0.32 -5.83 5.91
CA ALA A 140 -0.14 -6.09 4.56
C ALA A 140 0.18 -7.52 4.11
N ALA A 141 1.43 -7.96 4.28
CA ALA A 141 1.84 -9.32 3.96
C ALA A 141 1.05 -10.36 4.75
N LEU A 142 0.87 -10.13 6.06
CA LEU A 142 0.16 -11.04 6.97
C LEU A 142 -1.32 -11.17 6.58
N ALA A 143 -2.00 -10.07 6.33
CA ALA A 143 -3.42 -10.08 5.97
C ALA A 143 -3.67 -10.83 4.66
N VAL A 144 -2.82 -10.63 3.64
CA VAL A 144 -2.94 -11.36 2.37
C VAL A 144 -2.58 -12.83 2.55
N ALA A 145 -1.52 -13.15 3.30
CA ALA A 145 -1.10 -14.53 3.55
C ALA A 145 -2.17 -15.36 4.30
N GLN A 146 -2.98 -14.74 5.12
CA GLN A 146 -4.11 -15.41 5.79
C GLN A 146 -5.28 -15.74 4.82
N THR A 147 -5.40 -15.04 3.71
CA THR A 147 -6.46 -15.25 2.72
C THR A 147 -6.03 -16.09 1.53
N LYS A 148 -4.74 -16.30 1.36
CA LYS A 148 -4.13 -17.05 0.26
C LYS A 148 -3.10 -18.03 0.82
N ALA A 149 -3.05 -19.23 0.27
CA ALA A 149 -2.02 -20.21 0.66
C ALA A 149 -0.62 -19.61 0.44
N CYS A 150 0.11 -19.45 1.53
CA CYS A 150 1.45 -18.87 1.55
C CYS A 150 2.28 -19.60 2.61
N ASP A 151 3.43 -20.12 2.24
CA ASP A 151 4.37 -20.68 3.20
C ASP A 151 5.24 -19.61 3.88
N GLY A 152 5.91 -19.99 4.96
CA GLY A 152 6.73 -19.06 5.73
C GLY A 152 7.92 -18.49 4.96
N ALA A 153 8.49 -19.24 4.02
CA ALA A 153 9.62 -18.79 3.20
C ALA A 153 9.15 -17.65 2.27
N ARG A 154 8.06 -17.88 1.55
CA ARG A 154 7.47 -16.85 0.69
C ARG A 154 7.01 -15.63 1.47
N PHE A 155 6.43 -15.82 2.65
CA PHE A 155 6.05 -14.71 3.53
C PHE A 155 7.26 -13.83 3.86
N LEU A 156 8.37 -14.42 4.33
CA LEU A 156 9.59 -13.67 4.67
C LEU A 156 10.23 -13.00 3.45
N GLN A 157 10.24 -13.67 2.29
CA GLN A 157 10.70 -13.08 1.02
C GLN A 157 9.87 -11.85 0.64
N SER A 158 8.56 -11.94 0.80
CA SER A 158 7.63 -10.84 0.50
C SER A 158 7.79 -9.67 1.47
N VAL A 159 8.01 -9.93 2.75
CA VAL A 159 8.32 -8.89 3.74
C VAL A 159 9.63 -8.19 3.36
N ALA A 160 10.71 -8.93 3.10
CA ALA A 160 12.00 -8.36 2.68
C ALA A 160 11.85 -7.50 1.42
N LEU A 161 11.08 -7.98 0.42
CA LEU A 161 10.76 -7.21 -0.78
C LEU A 161 10.06 -5.89 -0.46
N GLY A 162 9.07 -5.91 0.44
CA GLY A 162 8.35 -4.72 0.87
C GLY A 162 9.26 -3.67 1.51
N TYR A 163 10.15 -4.09 2.39
CA TYR A 163 11.15 -3.20 3.00
C TYR A 163 12.06 -2.57 1.94
N ASP A 164 12.57 -3.37 1.00
CA ASP A 164 13.49 -2.87 -0.03
C ASP A 164 12.79 -1.88 -0.98
N VAL A 165 11.61 -2.22 -1.50
CA VAL A 165 10.88 -1.38 -2.46
C VAL A 165 10.40 -0.07 -1.81
N GLY A 166 9.74 -0.14 -0.65
CA GLY A 166 9.20 1.04 0.02
C GLY A 166 10.27 2.07 0.37
N THR A 167 11.40 1.62 0.93
CA THR A 167 12.49 2.53 1.31
C THR A 167 13.20 3.11 0.09
N ARG A 168 13.43 2.32 -0.98
CA ARG A 168 14.07 2.80 -2.22
C ARG A 168 13.23 3.82 -2.96
N VAL A 169 11.92 3.63 -3.04
CA VAL A 169 11.02 4.61 -3.68
C VAL A 169 11.14 5.96 -3.00
N VAL A 170 11.06 6.02 -1.68
CA VAL A 170 11.21 7.29 -0.94
C VAL A 170 12.59 7.90 -1.14
N MET A 171 13.66 7.09 -1.12
CA MET A 171 15.01 7.60 -1.39
C MET A 171 15.14 8.16 -2.80
N ALA A 172 14.54 7.52 -3.81
CA ALA A 172 14.55 7.99 -5.20
C ALA A 172 13.77 9.30 -5.38
N MET A 173 12.72 9.52 -4.58
CA MET A 173 11.95 10.77 -4.56
C MET A 173 12.66 11.93 -3.84
N GLY A 174 13.83 11.70 -3.27
CA GLY A 174 14.61 12.72 -2.54
C GLY A 174 14.66 12.49 -1.02
N GLY A 175 14.08 11.42 -0.50
CA GLY A 175 14.22 11.02 0.90
C GLY A 175 13.82 12.11 1.86
N PHE A 176 14.76 12.47 2.75
CA PHE A 176 14.55 13.48 3.79
C PHE A 176 14.20 14.88 3.23
N ASP A 177 14.81 15.25 2.11
CA ASP A 177 14.58 16.54 1.46
C ASP A 177 13.13 16.70 0.98
N LEU A 178 12.50 15.61 0.50
CA LEU A 178 11.10 15.63 0.11
C LEU A 178 10.20 16.03 1.27
N SER A 179 10.41 15.47 2.44
CA SER A 179 9.62 15.78 3.64
C SER A 179 9.74 17.25 4.08
N TYR A 180 10.93 17.85 3.91
CA TYR A 180 11.16 19.26 4.27
C TYR A 180 10.63 20.24 3.24
N LYS A 181 10.73 19.89 1.93
CA LYS A 181 10.36 20.78 0.82
C LYS A 181 8.89 20.66 0.42
N SER A 182 8.20 19.64 0.94
CA SER A 182 6.79 19.40 0.68
C SER A 182 6.04 19.14 1.99
N SER A 183 4.73 19.21 1.94
CA SER A 183 3.88 18.80 3.08
C SER A 183 3.60 17.30 3.10
N LEU A 184 4.30 16.50 2.29
CA LEU A 184 4.03 15.08 2.11
C LEU A 184 4.62 14.24 3.25
N ALA A 185 3.86 13.25 3.68
CA ALA A 185 4.31 12.25 4.65
C ALA A 185 5.07 11.12 3.95
N THR A 186 6.41 11.17 4.00
CA THR A 186 7.27 10.13 3.38
C THR A 186 7.00 8.74 3.96
N HIS A 187 6.63 8.64 5.23
CA HIS A 187 6.24 7.40 5.89
C HIS A 187 5.08 6.72 5.18
N SER A 188 4.03 7.48 4.88
CA SER A 188 2.85 6.97 4.18
C SER A 188 3.20 6.51 2.75
N ILE A 189 3.99 7.29 2.03
CA ILE A 189 4.38 6.95 0.65
C ILE A 189 5.22 5.67 0.65
N GLY A 190 6.28 5.62 1.46
CA GLY A 190 7.13 4.43 1.57
C GLY A 190 6.38 3.20 2.06
N GLY A 191 5.53 3.38 3.06
CA GLY A 191 4.67 2.32 3.59
C GLY A 191 3.73 1.76 2.53
N ASN A 192 3.11 2.62 1.70
CA ASN A 192 2.19 2.19 0.65
C ASN A 192 2.88 1.35 -0.44
N PHE A 193 4.01 1.82 -0.98
CA PHE A 193 4.78 1.05 -1.96
C PHE A 193 5.34 -0.24 -1.36
N GLY A 194 5.80 -0.21 -0.11
CA GLY A 194 6.30 -1.38 0.61
C GLY A 194 5.21 -2.41 0.87
N ALA A 195 4.07 -1.98 1.38
CA ALA A 195 2.91 -2.84 1.61
C ALA A 195 2.40 -3.48 0.31
N ALA A 196 2.34 -2.70 -0.78
CA ALA A 196 1.95 -3.21 -2.08
C ALA A 196 2.93 -4.27 -2.60
N ALA A 197 4.24 -4.00 -2.53
CA ALA A 197 5.26 -4.95 -2.96
C ALA A 197 5.20 -6.25 -2.15
N ALA A 198 5.03 -6.16 -0.82
CA ALA A 198 4.89 -7.32 0.04
C ALA A 198 3.61 -8.13 -0.29
N ALA A 199 2.46 -7.47 -0.40
CA ALA A 199 1.21 -8.12 -0.77
C ALA A 199 1.27 -8.75 -2.17
N GLY A 200 1.84 -8.05 -3.15
CA GLY A 200 2.07 -8.56 -4.50
C GLY A 200 3.02 -9.75 -4.54
N GLY A 201 4.04 -9.77 -3.70
CA GLY A 201 4.95 -10.90 -3.50
C GLY A 201 4.23 -12.14 -2.96
N VAL A 202 3.40 -11.99 -1.93
CA VAL A 202 2.56 -13.08 -1.39
C VAL A 202 1.64 -13.64 -2.47
N LEU A 203 1.01 -12.78 -3.28
CA LEU A 203 0.10 -13.18 -4.36
C LEU A 203 0.82 -13.78 -5.59
N GLY A 204 2.11 -13.57 -5.74
CA GLY A 204 2.89 -14.02 -6.88
C GLY A 204 2.57 -13.29 -8.17
N LEU A 205 2.42 -12.00 -8.10
CA LEU A 205 2.16 -11.17 -9.27
C LEU A 205 3.35 -11.26 -10.24
N ASN A 206 3.04 -11.34 -11.54
CA ASN A 206 4.05 -11.37 -12.59
C ASN A 206 4.60 -9.95 -12.89
N ASP A 207 5.60 -9.86 -13.77
CA ASP A 207 6.28 -8.59 -14.13
C ASP A 207 5.29 -7.49 -14.58
N GLN A 208 4.36 -7.80 -15.47
CA GLN A 208 3.36 -6.82 -15.91
C GLN A 208 2.43 -6.39 -14.77
N GLN A 209 1.98 -7.34 -13.98
CA GLN A 209 1.14 -7.06 -12.81
C GLN A 209 1.88 -6.22 -11.76
N MET A 210 3.19 -6.42 -11.60
CA MET A 210 4.01 -5.57 -10.72
C MET A 210 4.10 -4.12 -11.22
N ARG A 211 4.11 -3.87 -12.55
CA ARG A 211 4.01 -2.51 -13.08
C ARG A 211 2.67 -1.86 -12.74
N TRP A 212 1.58 -2.56 -12.97
CA TRP A 212 0.25 -2.05 -12.60
C TRP A 212 0.07 -1.87 -11.09
N LEU A 213 0.68 -2.73 -10.29
CA LEU A 213 0.73 -2.58 -8.84
C LEU A 213 1.40 -1.28 -8.43
N LEU A 214 2.54 -0.95 -9.04
CA LEU A 214 3.25 0.31 -8.80
C LEU A 214 2.41 1.52 -9.23
N ASP A 215 1.66 1.43 -10.33
CA ASP A 215 0.73 2.47 -10.75
C ASP A 215 -0.35 2.72 -9.69
N TYR A 216 -1.12 1.69 -9.31
CA TYR A 216 -2.15 1.85 -8.28
C TYR A 216 -1.59 2.30 -6.92
N SER A 217 -0.37 1.90 -6.58
CA SER A 217 0.31 2.39 -5.38
C SER A 217 0.63 3.87 -5.50
N SER A 218 1.07 4.35 -6.67
CA SER A 218 1.35 5.76 -6.88
C SER A 218 0.09 6.62 -6.78
N GLN A 219 -1.04 6.16 -7.36
CA GLN A 219 -2.32 6.85 -7.30
C GLN A 219 -2.88 6.98 -5.87
N GLN A 220 -2.54 6.03 -5.00
CA GLN A 220 -2.95 6.01 -3.60
C GLN A 220 -1.91 6.61 -2.64
N SER A 221 -0.76 7.06 -3.16
CA SER A 221 0.30 7.67 -2.35
C SER A 221 -0.09 9.05 -1.89
N SER A 222 -0.53 9.14 -0.65
CA SER A 222 -1.01 10.36 -0.01
C SER A 222 -0.53 10.44 1.44
N GLY A 223 -1.04 11.39 2.16
CA GLY A 223 -0.65 11.70 3.53
C GLY A 223 0.13 13.02 3.58
N ILE A 224 -0.20 13.83 4.57
CA ILE A 224 0.45 15.12 4.81
C ILE A 224 0.95 15.21 6.25
N LEU A 225 1.83 16.15 6.51
CA LEU A 225 2.47 16.32 7.82
C LEU A 225 1.55 16.89 8.91
N ALA A 226 0.23 16.98 8.68
CA ALA A 226 -0.75 17.44 9.67
C ALA A 226 -0.74 16.60 10.95
N TRP A 227 -0.44 15.31 10.82
CA TRP A 227 -0.28 14.37 11.93
C TRP A 227 0.72 14.81 13.02
N ARG A 228 1.62 15.76 12.73
CA ARG A 228 2.53 16.37 13.74
C ARG A 228 1.78 17.12 14.83
N ARG A 229 0.51 17.41 14.65
CA ARG A 229 -0.36 18.09 15.61
C ARG A 229 -1.38 17.14 16.25
N ASP A 230 -1.29 15.85 15.91
CA ASP A 230 -2.11 14.80 16.51
C ASP A 230 -1.77 14.68 18.02
N THR A 231 -2.80 14.66 18.84
CA THR A 231 -2.65 14.66 20.32
C THR A 231 -2.95 13.31 20.96
N ASP A 232 -3.69 12.46 20.28
CA ASP A 232 -4.08 11.13 20.75
C ASP A 232 -3.47 9.98 19.95
N HIS A 233 -2.60 10.33 19.00
CA HIS A 233 -1.85 9.41 18.16
C HIS A 233 -2.69 8.57 17.19
N ILE A 234 -3.99 8.81 17.05
CA ILE A 234 -4.88 8.05 16.15
C ILE A 234 -4.60 8.39 14.70
N GLU A 235 -4.56 9.71 14.36
CA GLU A 235 -4.26 10.15 12.98
C GLU A 235 -2.86 9.71 12.55
N LYS A 236 -1.87 9.87 13.41
CA LYS A 236 -0.48 9.50 13.10
C LYS A 236 -0.37 8.00 12.82
N SER A 237 -0.93 7.16 13.68
CA SER A 237 -0.94 5.70 13.47
C SER A 237 -1.67 5.29 12.19
N PHE A 238 -2.76 5.98 11.84
CA PHE A 238 -3.44 5.76 10.58
C PHE A 238 -2.57 6.16 9.38
N VAL A 239 -1.91 7.32 9.43
CA VAL A 239 -1.07 7.82 8.31
C VAL A 239 0.19 6.97 8.13
N PHE A 240 0.81 6.50 9.20
CA PHE A 240 2.08 5.76 9.15
C PHE A 240 1.89 4.28 8.80
N GLY A 241 0.95 3.61 9.45
CA GLY A 241 0.76 2.18 9.33
C GLY A 241 -0.55 1.79 8.65
N GLY A 242 -1.69 2.29 9.17
CA GLY A 242 -3.00 1.82 8.76
C GLY A 242 -3.36 2.10 7.30
N MET A 243 -3.31 3.36 6.90
CA MET A 243 -3.65 3.78 5.53
C MET A 243 -2.73 3.13 4.48
N PRO A 244 -1.40 3.18 4.62
CA PRO A 244 -0.50 2.58 3.65
C PRO A 244 -0.65 1.06 3.56
N ALA A 245 -0.83 0.34 4.68
CA ALA A 245 -1.07 -1.09 4.66
C ALA A 245 -2.35 -1.45 3.89
N ARG A 246 -3.46 -0.76 4.17
CA ARG A 246 -4.71 -0.93 3.44
C ARG A 246 -4.55 -0.65 1.94
N ASN A 247 -3.96 0.47 1.58
CA ASN A 247 -3.80 0.91 0.20
C ASN A 247 -2.94 -0.08 -0.60
N GLY A 248 -1.84 -0.56 -0.02
CA GLY A 248 -0.99 -1.57 -0.63
C GLY A 248 -1.72 -2.89 -0.89
N VAL A 249 -2.50 -3.37 0.08
CA VAL A 249 -3.33 -4.58 -0.08
C VAL A 249 -4.40 -4.36 -1.14
N THR A 250 -5.08 -3.20 -1.14
CA THR A 250 -6.08 -2.86 -2.16
C THR A 250 -5.49 -2.89 -3.57
N SER A 251 -4.31 -2.27 -3.77
CA SER A 251 -3.60 -2.30 -5.05
C SER A 251 -3.29 -3.72 -5.49
N ALA A 252 -2.74 -4.55 -4.58
CA ALA A 252 -2.32 -5.90 -4.89
C ALA A 252 -3.49 -6.82 -5.22
N LEU A 253 -4.57 -6.78 -4.44
CA LEU A 253 -5.77 -7.57 -4.68
C LEU A 253 -6.51 -7.11 -5.94
N GLY A 254 -6.60 -5.79 -6.20
CA GLY A 254 -7.18 -5.25 -7.41
C GLY A 254 -6.49 -5.80 -8.66
N VAL A 255 -5.17 -5.70 -8.72
CA VAL A 255 -4.38 -6.25 -9.84
C VAL A 255 -4.49 -7.77 -9.91
N HIS A 256 -4.45 -8.49 -8.80
CA HIS A 256 -4.62 -9.94 -8.76
C HIS A 256 -5.99 -10.37 -9.32
N THR A 257 -7.02 -9.56 -9.15
CA THR A 257 -8.39 -9.83 -9.65
C THR A 257 -8.65 -9.33 -11.06
N GLY A 258 -7.65 -8.75 -11.72
CA GLY A 258 -7.72 -8.37 -13.13
C GLY A 258 -7.75 -6.86 -13.42
N TRP A 259 -7.49 -6.00 -12.41
CA TRP A 259 -7.31 -4.59 -12.70
C TRP A 259 -6.04 -4.39 -13.54
N THR A 260 -6.17 -3.62 -14.60
CA THR A 260 -5.06 -3.19 -15.45
C THR A 260 -4.71 -1.75 -15.14
N GLY A 261 -3.48 -1.34 -15.41
CA GLY A 261 -2.99 0.01 -15.12
C GLY A 261 -2.00 0.49 -16.17
N VAL A 262 -1.35 1.61 -15.89
CA VAL A 262 -0.30 2.17 -16.71
C VAL A 262 1.00 1.38 -16.49
N ASP A 263 1.68 1.04 -17.60
CA ASP A 263 2.90 0.22 -17.56
C ASP A 263 4.15 0.97 -17.07
N ASP A 264 4.15 2.30 -17.04
CA ASP A 264 5.31 3.07 -16.59
C ASP A 264 4.92 4.39 -15.91
N ILE A 265 5.14 4.45 -14.60
CA ILE A 265 4.93 5.64 -13.77
C ILE A 265 6.21 6.44 -13.52
N PHE A 266 7.36 5.97 -14.01
CA PHE A 266 8.67 6.62 -13.81
C PHE A 266 9.12 7.40 -15.03
N SER A 267 8.40 7.35 -16.13
CA SER A 267 8.65 8.11 -17.35
C SER A 267 7.46 8.98 -17.73
N GLY A 268 7.66 9.86 -18.71
CA GLY A 268 6.64 10.81 -19.14
C GLY A 268 6.98 12.26 -18.76
N PRO A 269 6.55 13.23 -19.57
CA PRO A 269 6.97 14.64 -19.44
C PRO A 269 6.39 15.34 -18.22
N THR A 270 5.21 14.91 -17.71
CA THR A 270 4.49 15.60 -16.63
C THR A 270 3.85 14.67 -15.63
N GLU A 271 3.80 13.37 -15.90
CA GLU A 271 2.94 12.38 -15.22
C GLU A 271 3.73 11.31 -14.48
N ASN A 272 4.95 11.64 -14.02
CA ASN A 272 5.77 10.65 -13.33
C ASN A 272 5.97 10.97 -11.85
N VAL A 273 6.18 9.90 -11.06
CA VAL A 273 6.31 9.97 -9.61
C VAL A 273 7.64 10.59 -9.15
N ILE A 274 8.67 10.52 -9.98
CA ILE A 274 10.07 10.82 -9.57
C ILE A 274 10.53 12.22 -9.97
N HIS A 275 9.91 12.86 -10.96
CA HIS A 275 10.34 14.19 -11.38
C HIS A 275 9.89 15.26 -10.39
N PRO A 276 10.83 15.97 -9.75
CA PRO A 276 10.48 17.20 -9.06
C PRO A 276 9.89 18.17 -10.09
N ARG A 277 8.69 18.68 -9.82
CA ARG A 277 8.15 19.78 -10.62
C ARG A 277 9.19 20.89 -10.62
N PRO A 278 9.54 21.47 -11.78
CA PRO A 278 10.41 22.65 -11.78
C PRO A 278 9.79 23.69 -10.85
N SER A 279 10.58 24.20 -9.91
CA SER A 279 10.19 25.34 -9.08
C SER A 279 9.78 26.48 -10.00
N ARG A 280 8.51 26.89 -9.93
CA ARG A 280 8.07 28.12 -10.55
C ARG A 280 8.66 29.32 -9.83
#